data_ea17b759d975eb0ba959bbfd8ab209ea
#
_entry.id   ea17b759d975eb0ba959bbfd8ab209ea
#
_cell.length_a   1.000
_cell.length_b   1.000
_cell.length_c   1.000
_cell.angle_alpha   90.00
_cell.angle_beta   90.00
_cell.angle_gamma   90.00
#
_symmetry.space_group_name_H-M   'P 1'
#
loop_
_entity.id
_entity.type
_entity.pdbx_description
1 polymer ?
#
loop_
_entity_poly.entity_id
_entity_poly.type
_entity_poly.pdbx_seq_one_letter_code
_entity_poly.pdbx_strand_id
1 'polypeptide(L)'
;MGVELMPKRRKRSPQSLAIAQAIMEQYKPETREDMQNALKDIFGPLFEAMLQGEMNAHLGYESNNHDYKETTNRRNGYSDKTLKTTYGEIPIEVPRDRDASFEPQIIPKRTRDVSGIEDKVLSMYARGMSQRDIASTIEDIYGFNISAETISEITDKVIEEVTEWQNRPLKKFYTFLFVDCMYVSIKKEYDTKNYAVYTILGYDVNGKKDILGIWLNETESKHNWMQIFDELKSRGVEDILFISMDGVSGLEEGAKSIFKNVVVQRCIVHLIRNSIKYIPSKSYKEFTTQLKKVYGAPSLKAAEAEFEKFKQNWNNYPGAIDVWTRNWKHVEQLYSYGSAVRKVMYTTNAIESVNSSFRKVTKRGSFPNENALLKLLYLRIQELYKKWNYRPIANWAMVRNQLSLNPEMQSRIALYENL
;
A
#
# COMPACT_ATOMS: atom_id res chain seq x y z
N MET A 1 -20.49 13.29 37.66
CA MET A 1 -21.12 14.16 36.65
C MET A 1 -19.99 14.76 35.81
N GLY A 2 -19.74 14.19 34.64
CA GLY A 2 -18.76 14.70 33.68
C GLY A 2 -19.40 15.78 32.83
N VAL A 3 -18.84 16.99 32.87
CA VAL A 3 -19.25 18.09 31.98
C VAL A 3 -18.64 17.82 30.63
N GLU A 4 -19.44 17.41 29.68
CA GLU A 4 -19.08 17.28 28.27
C GLU A 4 -18.81 18.68 27.70
N LEU A 5 -17.52 19.00 27.48
CA LEU A 5 -17.10 20.26 26.85
C LEU A 5 -17.54 20.25 25.38
N MET A 6 -18.61 20.97 25.07
CA MET A 6 -19.00 21.23 23.69
C MET A 6 -17.83 21.84 22.91
N PRO A 7 -17.53 21.37 21.67
CA PRO A 7 -16.45 21.92 20.87
C PRO A 7 -16.70 23.40 20.58
N LYS A 8 -15.76 24.27 20.95
CA LYS A 8 -15.82 25.72 20.69
C LYS A 8 -15.92 25.98 19.19
N ARG A 9 -16.94 26.69 18.75
CA ARG A 9 -17.13 27.14 17.35
C ARG A 9 -15.91 27.93 16.91
N ARG A 10 -15.27 27.54 15.76
CA ARG A 10 -14.13 28.28 15.19
C ARG A 10 -14.56 29.72 14.90
N LYS A 11 -13.84 30.69 15.42
CA LYS A 11 -14.01 32.12 15.08
C LYS A 11 -13.55 32.35 13.64
N ARG A 12 -14.45 32.79 12.77
CA ARG A 12 -14.11 33.22 11.40
C ARG A 12 -13.72 34.69 11.40
N SER A 13 -12.87 35.12 10.44
CA SER A 13 -12.55 36.54 10.32
C SER A 13 -13.79 37.34 9.88
N PRO A 14 -13.93 38.61 10.30
CA PRO A 14 -15.06 39.45 9.82
C PRO A 14 -15.11 39.56 8.30
N GLN A 15 -13.95 39.61 7.64
CA GLN A 15 -13.84 39.68 6.19
C GLN A 15 -14.37 38.42 5.50
N SER A 16 -14.04 37.22 6.01
CA SER A 16 -14.56 35.97 5.42
C SER A 16 -16.08 35.79 5.64
N LEU A 17 -16.61 36.34 6.73
CA LEU A 17 -18.06 36.38 6.95
C LEU A 17 -18.77 37.32 5.99
N ALA A 18 -18.20 38.51 5.77
CA ALA A 18 -18.75 39.49 4.81
C ALA A 18 -18.78 38.94 3.38
N ILE A 19 -17.69 38.28 2.92
CA ILE A 19 -17.67 37.63 1.63
C ILE A 19 -18.72 36.53 1.53
N ALA A 20 -18.81 35.65 2.55
CA ALA A 20 -19.83 34.60 2.54
C ALA A 20 -21.24 35.15 2.49
N GLN A 21 -21.51 36.26 3.20
CA GLN A 21 -22.80 36.91 3.20
C GLN A 21 -23.12 37.51 1.82
N ALA A 22 -22.16 38.18 1.17
CA ALA A 22 -22.33 38.72 -0.17
C ALA A 22 -22.68 37.64 -1.20
N ILE A 23 -22.00 36.47 -1.12
CA ILE A 23 -22.28 35.30 -1.97
C ILE A 23 -23.72 34.80 -1.74
N MET A 24 -24.15 34.66 -0.48
CA MET A 24 -25.47 34.21 -0.14
C MET A 24 -26.55 35.17 -0.60
N GLU A 25 -26.31 36.48 -0.55
CA GLU A 25 -27.25 37.53 -1.00
C GLU A 25 -27.37 37.56 -2.53
N GLN A 26 -26.24 37.38 -3.23
CA GLN A 26 -26.19 37.48 -4.69
C GLN A 26 -26.75 36.23 -5.38
N TYR A 27 -26.31 35.03 -4.93
CA TYR A 27 -26.64 33.76 -5.62
C TYR A 27 -27.82 33.03 -5.01
N LYS A 28 -28.19 33.27 -3.74
CA LYS A 28 -29.28 32.62 -3.00
C LYS A 28 -29.32 31.10 -3.23
N PRO A 29 -28.22 30.36 -3.06
CA PRO A 29 -28.17 28.96 -3.39
C PRO A 29 -29.07 28.13 -2.46
N GLU A 30 -29.99 27.36 -3.04
CA GLU A 30 -30.87 26.46 -2.31
C GLU A 30 -30.40 25.02 -2.35
N THR A 31 -29.64 24.66 -3.38
CA THR A 31 -29.13 23.32 -3.60
C THR A 31 -27.60 23.28 -3.57
N ARG A 32 -27.04 22.06 -3.50
CA ARG A 32 -25.57 21.85 -3.65
C ARG A 32 -25.10 22.29 -5.03
N GLU A 33 -25.91 22.08 -6.06
CA GLU A 33 -25.58 22.45 -7.44
C GLU A 33 -25.54 23.97 -7.60
N ASP A 34 -26.50 24.71 -7.02
CA ASP A 34 -26.49 26.18 -7.01
C ASP A 34 -25.23 26.72 -6.32
N MET A 35 -24.84 26.11 -5.19
CA MET A 35 -23.60 26.49 -4.50
C MET A 35 -22.37 26.22 -5.38
N GLN A 36 -22.31 25.10 -6.09
CA GLN A 36 -21.20 24.79 -7.00
C GLN A 36 -21.15 25.79 -8.15
N ASN A 37 -22.27 26.15 -8.73
CA ASN A 37 -22.33 27.14 -9.81
C ASN A 37 -21.93 28.54 -9.33
N ALA A 38 -22.37 28.97 -8.17
CA ALA A 38 -21.95 30.24 -7.56
C ALA A 38 -20.42 30.27 -7.33
N LEU A 39 -19.83 29.15 -6.89
CA LEU A 39 -18.38 29.04 -6.70
C LEU A 39 -17.62 29.07 -8.03
N LYS A 40 -18.14 28.44 -9.10
CA LYS A 40 -17.53 28.53 -10.45
C LYS A 40 -17.48 29.96 -10.94
N ASP A 41 -18.60 30.69 -10.81
CA ASP A 41 -18.69 32.10 -11.23
C ASP A 41 -17.74 33.03 -10.47
N ILE A 42 -17.38 32.67 -9.23
CA ILE A 42 -16.44 33.43 -8.41
C ILE A 42 -14.99 33.03 -8.72
N PHE A 43 -14.72 31.74 -8.90
CA PHE A 43 -13.34 31.26 -9.10
C PHE A 43 -12.78 31.60 -10.49
N GLY A 44 -13.60 31.66 -11.54
CA GLY A 44 -13.17 32.07 -12.87
C GLY A 44 -12.45 33.42 -12.84
N PRO A 45 -13.14 34.53 -12.49
CA PRO A 45 -12.54 35.85 -12.36
C PRO A 45 -11.37 35.92 -11.36
N LEU A 46 -11.39 35.11 -10.28
CA LEU A 46 -10.30 35.05 -9.33
C LEU A 46 -9.02 34.51 -9.97
N PHE A 47 -9.10 33.41 -10.72
CA PHE A 47 -7.97 32.85 -11.45
C PHE A 47 -7.44 33.81 -12.50
N GLU A 48 -8.33 34.50 -13.23
CA GLU A 48 -7.94 35.50 -14.23
C GLU A 48 -7.22 36.68 -13.58
N ALA A 49 -7.70 37.19 -12.44
CA ALA A 49 -7.05 38.25 -11.69
C ALA A 49 -5.65 37.82 -11.19
N MET A 50 -5.49 36.59 -10.71
CA MET A 50 -4.22 36.08 -10.28
C MET A 50 -3.23 35.95 -11.46
N LEU A 51 -3.67 35.41 -12.59
CA LEU A 51 -2.87 35.34 -13.83
C LEU A 51 -2.48 36.71 -14.35
N GLN A 52 -3.35 37.69 -14.24
CA GLN A 52 -3.06 39.07 -14.60
C GLN A 52 -1.99 39.68 -13.68
N GLY A 53 -2.05 39.39 -12.37
CA GLY A 53 -1.00 39.75 -11.41
C GLY A 53 0.37 39.18 -11.76
N GLU A 54 0.42 37.87 -12.11
CA GLU A 54 1.66 37.23 -12.59
C GLU A 54 2.19 37.86 -13.89
N MET A 55 1.29 38.19 -14.84
CA MET A 55 1.66 38.86 -16.08
C MET A 55 2.22 40.27 -15.80
N ASN A 56 1.64 41.02 -14.86
CA ASN A 56 2.14 42.30 -14.45
C ASN A 56 3.55 42.20 -13.87
N ALA A 57 3.78 41.24 -13.01
CA ALA A 57 5.10 40.94 -12.43
C ALA A 57 6.13 40.52 -13.51
N HIS A 58 5.70 39.66 -14.45
CA HIS A 58 6.55 39.19 -15.55
C HIS A 58 6.99 40.34 -16.49
N LEU A 59 6.08 41.23 -16.82
CA LEU A 59 6.37 42.35 -17.72
C LEU A 59 6.95 43.58 -17.03
N GLY A 60 6.87 43.66 -15.70
CA GLY A 60 7.34 44.80 -14.91
C GLY A 60 6.44 46.06 -15.02
N TYR A 61 5.22 45.94 -15.58
CA TYR A 61 4.27 47.04 -15.66
C TYR A 61 2.80 46.57 -15.61
N GLU A 62 1.93 47.41 -15.09
CA GLU A 62 0.50 47.13 -15.00
C GLU A 62 -0.23 47.33 -16.36
N SER A 63 -1.41 46.72 -16.49
CA SER A 63 -2.26 46.95 -17.65
C SER A 63 -2.64 48.43 -17.76
N ASN A 64 -2.64 48.97 -18.98
CA ASN A 64 -2.95 50.38 -19.27
C ASN A 64 -1.97 51.42 -18.68
N ASN A 65 -0.83 51.00 -18.15
CA ASN A 65 0.21 51.95 -17.76
C ASN A 65 0.88 52.55 -19.01
N HIS A 66 0.91 53.88 -19.11
CA HIS A 66 1.49 54.65 -20.22
C HIS A 66 2.89 55.15 -19.92
N ASP A 67 3.44 54.90 -18.72
CA ASP A 67 4.78 55.32 -18.33
C ASP A 67 5.87 54.52 -19.09
N TYR A 68 7.13 54.98 -18.94
CA TYR A 68 8.28 54.33 -19.56
C TYR A 68 8.38 52.85 -19.12
N LYS A 69 8.54 51.99 -20.11
CA LYS A 69 8.62 50.53 -19.89
C LYS A 69 10.04 50.07 -20.10
N GLU A 70 10.60 49.39 -19.15
CA GLU A 70 11.97 48.87 -19.21
C GLU A 70 12.09 47.64 -20.14
N THR A 71 10.96 47.02 -20.54
CA THR A 71 10.95 45.86 -21.43
C THR A 71 10.37 46.17 -22.81
N THR A 72 10.90 45.50 -23.85
CA THR A 72 10.33 45.50 -25.20
C THR A 72 9.15 44.53 -25.35
N ASN A 73 9.01 43.57 -24.42
CA ASN A 73 7.91 42.63 -24.43
C ASN A 73 6.58 43.29 -24.04
N ARG A 74 5.48 42.85 -24.63
CA ARG A 74 4.16 43.47 -24.47
C ARG A 74 3.09 42.41 -24.34
N ARG A 75 1.95 42.75 -23.73
CA ARG A 75 0.74 41.91 -23.73
C ARG A 75 0.27 41.64 -25.16
N ASN A 76 -0.18 40.40 -25.41
CA ASN A 76 -0.64 39.96 -26.73
C ASN A 76 -2.01 39.23 -26.62
N GLY A 77 -2.98 39.89 -25.97
CA GLY A 77 -4.31 39.35 -25.80
C GLY A 77 -4.38 38.18 -24.81
N TYR A 78 -5.38 37.38 -24.98
CA TYR A 78 -5.70 36.24 -24.12
C TYR A 78 -5.86 34.96 -24.94
N SER A 79 -5.84 33.84 -24.27
CA SER A 79 -6.24 32.53 -24.82
C SER A 79 -7.24 31.87 -23.91
N ASP A 80 -8.32 31.33 -24.50
CA ASP A 80 -9.33 30.59 -23.77
C ASP A 80 -8.74 29.28 -23.26
N LYS A 81 -9.09 28.95 -22.00
CA LYS A 81 -8.72 27.72 -21.35
C LYS A 81 -9.81 27.28 -20.41
N THR A 82 -10.20 26.00 -20.47
CA THR A 82 -11.15 25.44 -19.52
C THR A 82 -10.36 24.67 -18.46
N LEU A 83 -10.57 25.05 -17.20
CA LEU A 83 -9.97 24.38 -16.04
C LEU A 83 -10.93 23.35 -15.46
N LYS A 84 -10.45 22.15 -15.21
CA LYS A 84 -11.15 21.14 -14.40
C LYS A 84 -10.85 21.37 -12.93
N THR A 85 -11.89 21.65 -12.16
CA THR A 85 -11.79 21.96 -10.73
C THR A 85 -12.64 21.01 -9.91
N THR A 86 -12.49 21.03 -8.58
CA THR A 86 -13.38 20.28 -7.66
C THR A 86 -14.85 20.74 -7.71
N TYR A 87 -15.11 21.87 -8.33
CA TYR A 87 -16.47 22.44 -8.49
C TYR A 87 -17.03 22.24 -9.90
N GLY A 88 -16.26 21.63 -10.80
CA GLY A 88 -16.60 21.40 -12.20
C GLY A 88 -15.67 22.16 -13.16
N GLU A 89 -16.05 22.23 -14.42
CA GLU A 89 -15.31 22.95 -15.44
C GLU A 89 -15.54 24.46 -15.32
N ILE A 90 -14.44 25.23 -15.35
CA ILE A 90 -14.44 26.69 -15.27
C ILE A 90 -13.69 27.24 -16.48
N PRO A 91 -14.36 27.96 -17.41
CA PRO A 91 -13.70 28.68 -18.47
C PRO A 91 -12.95 29.88 -17.90
N ILE A 92 -11.73 30.12 -18.36
CA ILE A 92 -10.90 31.26 -17.99
C ILE A 92 -10.14 31.82 -19.20
N GLU A 93 -9.81 33.11 -19.14
CA GLU A 93 -8.94 33.78 -20.08
C GLU A 93 -7.50 33.88 -19.54
N VAL A 94 -6.55 33.23 -20.20
CA VAL A 94 -5.12 33.27 -19.83
C VAL A 94 -4.42 34.34 -20.61
N PRO A 95 -3.78 35.35 -19.95
CA PRO A 95 -3.07 36.41 -20.65
C PRO A 95 -1.85 35.86 -21.37
N ARG A 96 -1.51 36.51 -22.50
CA ARG A 96 -0.35 36.16 -23.32
C ARG A 96 0.56 37.37 -23.50
N ASP A 97 1.85 37.13 -23.59
CA ASP A 97 2.84 38.09 -23.98
C ASP A 97 3.28 37.91 -25.46
N ARG A 98 3.88 38.93 -26.05
CA ARG A 98 4.27 38.90 -27.44
C ARG A 98 5.43 37.95 -27.73
N ASP A 99 6.34 37.78 -26.78
CA ASP A 99 7.53 36.95 -26.92
C ASP A 99 7.28 35.51 -26.51
N ALA A 100 6.03 35.18 -26.11
CA ALA A 100 5.60 33.86 -25.60
C ALA A 100 6.43 33.31 -24.42
N SER A 101 7.11 34.23 -23.71
CA SER A 101 8.00 33.91 -22.58
C SER A 101 7.29 33.81 -21.23
N PHE A 102 6.05 34.30 -21.14
CA PHE A 102 5.25 34.21 -19.91
C PHE A 102 4.93 32.76 -19.54
N GLU A 103 5.36 32.35 -18.36
CA GLU A 103 5.11 31.03 -17.77
C GLU A 103 4.38 31.19 -16.43
N PRO A 104 3.03 31.11 -16.44
CA PRO A 104 2.24 31.26 -15.21
C PRO A 104 2.55 30.14 -14.23
N GLN A 105 2.73 30.51 -12.95
CA GLN A 105 3.01 29.56 -11.86
C GLN A 105 1.73 28.98 -11.26
N ILE A 106 0.68 29.80 -11.15
CA ILE A 106 -0.60 29.39 -10.53
C ILE A 106 -1.32 28.37 -11.40
N ILE A 107 -1.29 28.57 -12.74
CA ILE A 107 -1.88 27.64 -13.71
C ILE A 107 -0.85 27.41 -14.82
N PRO A 108 0.09 26.48 -14.65
CA PRO A 108 1.17 26.25 -15.62
C PRO A 108 0.64 25.97 -17.02
N LYS A 109 1.46 26.31 -18.04
CA LYS A 109 1.15 25.97 -19.44
C LYS A 109 0.86 24.48 -19.54
N ARG A 110 -0.16 24.10 -20.35
CA ARG A 110 -0.63 22.71 -20.57
C ARG A 110 -1.32 22.04 -19.39
N THR A 111 -1.37 22.63 -18.20
CA THR A 111 -2.16 22.12 -17.07
C THR A 111 -3.61 22.58 -17.21
N ARG A 112 -4.57 21.66 -17.27
CA ARG A 112 -6.01 21.95 -17.31
C ARG A 112 -6.72 21.45 -16.07
N ASP A 113 -6.10 20.56 -15.30
CA ASP A 113 -6.66 19.98 -14.10
C ASP A 113 -5.99 20.58 -12.85
N VAL A 114 -6.76 21.37 -12.11
CA VAL A 114 -6.36 21.98 -10.82
C VAL A 114 -7.19 21.40 -9.66
N SER A 115 -7.90 20.30 -9.91
CA SER A 115 -8.79 19.66 -8.92
C SER A 115 -8.07 18.69 -8.00
N GLY A 116 -6.81 18.34 -8.25
CA GLY A 116 -6.12 17.23 -7.62
C GLY A 116 -6.77 15.89 -7.97
N ILE A 117 -7.33 15.79 -9.17
CA ILE A 117 -8.06 14.60 -9.64
C ILE A 117 -7.14 13.39 -9.76
N GLU A 118 -5.85 13.60 -10.08
CA GLU A 118 -4.87 12.52 -10.17
C GLU A 118 -4.80 11.72 -8.86
N ASP A 119 -4.68 12.41 -7.72
CA ASP A 119 -4.67 11.77 -6.40
C ASP A 119 -5.97 11.00 -6.11
N LYS A 120 -7.11 11.53 -6.56
CA LYS A 120 -8.42 10.86 -6.41
C LYS A 120 -8.49 9.60 -7.28
N VAL A 121 -8.06 9.69 -8.54
CA VAL A 121 -7.97 8.55 -9.46
C VAL A 121 -7.07 7.47 -8.86
N LEU A 122 -5.86 7.81 -8.41
CA LEU A 122 -4.94 6.87 -7.79
C LEU A 122 -5.52 6.22 -6.53
N SER A 123 -6.19 7.02 -5.68
CA SER A 123 -6.85 6.50 -4.46
C SER A 123 -7.99 5.53 -4.78
N MET A 124 -8.83 5.82 -5.77
CA MET A 124 -9.90 4.94 -6.21
C MET A 124 -9.36 3.67 -6.87
N TYR A 125 -8.33 3.81 -7.70
CA TYR A 125 -7.64 2.67 -8.33
C TYR A 125 -7.01 1.75 -7.27
N ALA A 126 -6.31 2.30 -6.26
CA ALA A 126 -5.73 1.56 -5.14
C ALA A 126 -6.77 0.75 -4.33
N ARG A 127 -8.03 1.17 -4.36
CA ARG A 127 -9.16 0.43 -3.76
C ARG A 127 -9.74 -0.64 -4.66
N GLY A 128 -9.22 -0.80 -5.87
CA GLY A 128 -9.62 -1.81 -6.86
C GLY A 128 -10.81 -1.41 -7.73
N MET A 129 -11.13 -0.11 -7.84
CA MET A 129 -12.16 0.35 -8.79
C MET A 129 -11.66 0.16 -10.22
N SER A 130 -12.57 -0.24 -11.13
CA SER A 130 -12.25 -0.28 -12.55
C SER A 130 -12.16 1.14 -13.13
N GLN A 131 -11.50 1.30 -14.27
CA GLN A 131 -11.42 2.60 -14.95
C GLN A 131 -12.82 3.17 -15.26
N ARG A 132 -13.80 2.32 -15.58
CA ARG A 132 -15.20 2.74 -15.81
C ARG A 132 -15.86 3.23 -14.51
N ASP A 133 -15.68 2.51 -13.41
CA ASP A 133 -16.24 2.92 -12.11
C ASP A 133 -15.61 4.24 -11.64
N ILE A 134 -14.30 4.43 -11.91
CA ILE A 134 -13.59 5.68 -11.60
C ILE A 134 -14.15 6.81 -12.44
N ALA A 135 -14.31 6.63 -13.75
CA ALA A 135 -14.87 7.64 -14.65
C ALA A 135 -16.29 8.06 -14.20
N SER A 136 -17.16 7.08 -13.96
CA SER A 136 -18.52 7.35 -13.47
C SER A 136 -18.52 8.07 -12.12
N THR A 137 -17.67 7.67 -11.19
CA THR A 137 -17.57 8.30 -9.86
C THR A 137 -17.09 9.75 -9.97
N ILE A 138 -16.16 10.03 -10.87
CA ILE A 138 -15.66 11.40 -11.11
C ILE A 138 -16.77 12.26 -11.73
N GLU A 139 -17.48 11.74 -12.71
CA GLU A 139 -18.62 12.43 -13.31
C GLU A 139 -19.70 12.75 -12.26
N ASP A 140 -20.06 11.78 -11.42
CA ASP A 140 -21.07 11.94 -10.36
C ASP A 140 -20.66 12.96 -9.28
N ILE A 141 -19.37 13.04 -8.94
CA ILE A 141 -18.90 13.90 -7.83
C ILE A 141 -18.51 15.29 -8.33
N TYR A 142 -17.87 15.39 -9.49
CA TYR A 142 -17.24 16.62 -9.97
C TYR A 142 -17.90 17.21 -11.21
N GLY A 143 -18.86 16.50 -11.85
CA GLY A 143 -19.65 17.01 -12.96
C GLY A 143 -18.87 17.15 -14.27
N PHE A 144 -17.75 16.42 -14.44
CA PHE A 144 -17.05 16.38 -15.73
C PHE A 144 -16.57 14.95 -16.06
N ASN A 145 -16.48 14.67 -17.36
CA ASN A 145 -16.05 13.37 -17.87
C ASN A 145 -14.51 13.24 -17.90
N ILE A 146 -14.03 12.07 -17.52
CA ILE A 146 -12.63 11.64 -17.70
C ILE A 146 -12.59 10.37 -18.52
N SER A 147 -11.74 10.32 -19.56
CA SER A 147 -11.65 9.13 -20.40
C SER A 147 -10.89 7.99 -19.72
N ALA A 148 -11.13 6.75 -20.17
CA ALA A 148 -10.38 5.59 -19.70
C ALA A 148 -8.89 5.71 -20.02
N GLU A 149 -8.54 6.31 -21.16
CA GLU A 149 -7.17 6.60 -21.58
C GLU A 149 -6.49 7.55 -20.59
N THR A 150 -7.15 8.65 -20.21
CA THR A 150 -6.59 9.59 -19.21
C THR A 150 -6.40 8.92 -17.86
N ILE A 151 -7.33 8.06 -17.42
CA ILE A 151 -7.17 7.27 -16.19
C ILE A 151 -5.97 6.32 -16.32
N SER A 152 -5.77 5.69 -17.50
CA SER A 152 -4.61 4.84 -17.76
C SER A 152 -3.31 5.65 -17.67
N GLU A 153 -3.23 6.79 -18.34
CA GLU A 153 -2.06 7.69 -18.30
C GLU A 153 -1.71 8.13 -16.87
N ILE A 154 -2.70 8.53 -16.07
CA ILE A 154 -2.51 8.90 -14.67
C ILE A 154 -1.94 7.70 -13.88
N THR A 155 -2.51 6.50 -14.08
CA THR A 155 -2.04 5.31 -13.35
C THR A 155 -0.74 4.76 -13.90
N ASP A 156 -0.36 5.03 -15.16
CA ASP A 156 0.88 4.57 -15.77
C ASP A 156 2.11 5.31 -15.23
N LYS A 157 1.96 6.55 -14.78
CA LYS A 157 3.02 7.28 -14.06
C LYS A 157 3.53 6.51 -12.83
N VAL A 158 2.67 5.68 -12.22
CA VAL A 158 3.04 4.86 -11.06
C VAL A 158 4.04 3.74 -11.40
N ILE A 159 4.20 3.35 -12.67
CA ILE A 159 5.12 2.27 -13.06
C ILE A 159 6.58 2.63 -12.76
N GLU A 160 6.98 3.87 -12.96
CA GLU A 160 8.32 4.33 -12.62
C GLU A 160 8.56 4.21 -11.12
N GLU A 161 7.60 4.66 -10.31
CA GLU A 161 7.66 4.53 -8.85
C GLU A 161 7.69 3.05 -8.40
N VAL A 162 6.94 2.16 -9.06
CA VAL A 162 6.99 0.71 -8.81
C VAL A 162 8.39 0.18 -9.05
N THR A 163 9.01 0.56 -10.17
CA THR A 163 10.34 0.12 -10.55
C THR A 163 11.41 0.63 -9.56
N GLU A 164 11.35 1.88 -9.18
CA GLU A 164 12.24 2.47 -8.16
C GLU A 164 12.06 1.77 -6.81
N TRP A 165 10.80 1.58 -6.38
CA TRP A 165 10.49 0.91 -5.12
C TRP A 165 10.97 -0.55 -5.12
N GLN A 166 10.77 -1.28 -6.21
CA GLN A 166 11.19 -2.68 -6.34
C GLN A 166 12.71 -2.82 -6.30
N ASN A 167 13.44 -1.88 -6.89
CA ASN A 167 14.91 -1.89 -6.94
C ASN A 167 15.60 -1.15 -5.80
N ARG A 168 14.85 -0.55 -4.88
CA ARG A 168 15.43 0.22 -3.78
C ARG A 168 16.40 -0.59 -2.93
N PRO A 169 17.46 0.01 -2.38
CA PRO A 169 18.30 -0.63 -1.38
C PRO A 169 17.46 -1.09 -0.17
N LEU A 170 17.74 -2.27 0.33
CA LEU A 170 17.10 -2.83 1.52
C LEU A 170 18.00 -2.65 2.74
N LYS A 171 17.43 -2.85 3.93
CA LYS A 171 18.21 -2.90 5.15
C LYS A 171 19.11 -4.12 5.14
N LYS A 172 20.29 -4.01 5.73
CA LYS A 172 21.26 -5.11 5.80
C LYS A 172 20.76 -6.30 6.62
N PHE A 173 19.86 -6.05 7.58
CA PHE A 173 19.39 -7.03 8.54
C PHE A 173 17.88 -7.00 8.73
N TYR A 174 17.29 -8.22 8.78
CA TYR A 174 15.90 -8.43 9.15
C TYR A 174 15.79 -9.50 10.23
N THR A 175 15.02 -9.18 11.28
CA THR A 175 14.77 -10.14 12.37
C THR A 175 13.82 -11.25 11.92
N PHE A 176 12.76 -10.91 11.18
CA PHE A 176 11.80 -11.89 10.64
C PHE A 176 11.49 -11.56 9.20
N LEU A 177 11.52 -12.56 8.34
CA LEU A 177 10.90 -12.53 7.02
C LEU A 177 9.72 -13.51 6.97
N PHE A 178 8.65 -13.06 6.33
CA PHE A 178 7.50 -13.90 5.99
C PHE A 178 7.39 -13.94 4.48
N VAL A 179 7.46 -15.12 3.91
CA VAL A 179 7.33 -15.34 2.48
C VAL A 179 6.03 -16.07 2.20
N ASP A 180 5.26 -15.58 1.24
CA ASP A 180 3.98 -16.17 0.86
C ASP A 180 3.73 -15.91 -0.63
N CYS A 181 2.90 -16.77 -1.23
CA CYS A 181 2.50 -16.69 -2.62
C CYS A 181 0.99 -16.74 -2.75
N MET A 182 0.43 -15.91 -3.63
CA MET A 182 -0.97 -15.96 -3.99
C MET A 182 -1.13 -15.98 -5.49
N TYR A 183 -2.27 -16.48 -5.99
CA TYR A 183 -2.53 -16.53 -7.43
C TYR A 183 -3.54 -15.47 -7.84
N VAL A 184 -3.27 -14.82 -8.99
CA VAL A 184 -4.13 -13.81 -9.61
C VAL A 184 -4.22 -14.09 -11.10
N SER A 185 -5.41 -13.94 -11.66
CA SER A 185 -5.63 -14.18 -13.08
C SER A 185 -5.26 -12.97 -13.93
N ILE A 186 -4.45 -13.20 -14.98
CA ILE A 186 -4.04 -12.19 -15.97
C ILE A 186 -4.48 -12.66 -17.35
N LYS A 187 -5.07 -11.76 -18.15
CA LYS A 187 -5.44 -12.00 -19.54
C LYS A 187 -4.19 -12.05 -20.41
N LYS A 188 -4.14 -13.02 -21.29
CA LYS A 188 -3.23 -13.10 -22.45
C LYS A 188 -4.06 -13.03 -23.74
N GLU A 189 -3.42 -12.94 -24.88
CA GLU A 189 -4.10 -12.75 -26.17
C GLU A 189 -5.25 -13.73 -26.42
N TYR A 190 -5.10 -15.01 -26.03
CA TYR A 190 -6.07 -16.07 -26.29
C TYR A 190 -6.59 -16.79 -25.04
N ASP A 191 -6.07 -16.45 -23.84
CA ASP A 191 -6.38 -17.20 -22.60
C ASP A 191 -6.27 -16.31 -21.36
N THR A 192 -6.72 -16.85 -20.23
CA THR A 192 -6.53 -16.25 -18.91
C THR A 192 -5.67 -17.19 -18.07
N LYS A 193 -4.46 -16.74 -17.71
CA LYS A 193 -3.52 -17.51 -16.89
C LYS A 193 -3.50 -17.03 -15.46
N ASN A 194 -3.34 -17.97 -14.53
CA ASN A 194 -3.08 -17.65 -13.14
C ASN A 194 -1.58 -17.40 -12.93
N TYR A 195 -1.27 -16.23 -12.42
CA TYR A 195 0.09 -15.81 -12.06
C TYR A 195 0.30 -15.94 -10.56
N ALA A 196 1.43 -16.50 -10.20
CA ALA A 196 1.95 -16.52 -8.84
C ALA A 196 2.46 -15.12 -8.48
N VAL A 197 1.89 -14.53 -7.42
CA VAL A 197 2.31 -13.25 -6.84
C VAL A 197 3.07 -13.56 -5.57
N TYR A 198 4.38 -13.45 -5.65
CA TYR A 198 5.28 -13.63 -4.50
C TYR A 198 5.34 -12.35 -3.69
N THR A 199 5.25 -12.46 -2.39
CA THR A 199 5.32 -11.32 -1.47
C THR A 199 6.26 -11.65 -0.32
N ILE A 200 7.16 -10.73 0.01
CA ILE A 200 8.02 -10.83 1.17
C ILE A 200 7.76 -9.65 2.10
N LEU A 201 7.36 -9.96 3.32
CA LEU A 201 7.22 -9.01 4.42
C LEU A 201 8.37 -9.19 5.39
N GLY A 202 9.10 -8.12 5.69
CA GLY A 202 10.19 -8.10 6.67
C GLY A 202 9.85 -7.33 7.93
N TYR A 203 10.44 -7.74 9.05
CA TYR A 203 10.54 -6.95 10.27
C TYR A 203 12.01 -6.62 10.51
N ASP A 204 12.32 -5.34 10.56
CA ASP A 204 13.68 -4.87 10.81
C ASP A 204 14.13 -5.09 12.28
N VAL A 205 15.33 -4.64 12.62
CA VAL A 205 15.89 -4.71 13.97
C VAL A 205 15.02 -3.99 15.00
N ASN A 206 14.24 -3.01 14.59
CA ASN A 206 13.32 -2.24 15.42
C ASN A 206 11.88 -2.78 15.42
N GLY A 207 11.62 -3.90 14.75
CA GLY A 207 10.29 -4.50 14.62
C GLY A 207 9.33 -3.74 13.70
N LYS A 208 9.85 -2.84 12.86
CA LYS A 208 9.05 -2.12 11.87
C LYS A 208 8.84 -3.00 10.66
N LYS A 209 7.63 -2.92 10.11
CA LYS A 209 7.21 -3.70 8.94
C LYS A 209 7.67 -3.03 7.65
N ASP A 210 8.17 -3.83 6.72
CA ASP A 210 8.45 -3.43 5.35
C ASP A 210 8.09 -4.56 4.38
N ILE A 211 7.44 -4.24 3.26
CA ILE A 211 7.24 -5.17 2.16
C ILE A 211 8.44 -5.02 1.24
N LEU A 212 9.29 -6.06 1.19
CA LEU A 212 10.59 -5.98 0.53
C LEU A 212 10.48 -6.01 -1.00
N GLY A 213 9.41 -6.60 -1.51
CA GLY A 213 9.10 -6.64 -2.93
C GLY A 213 7.87 -7.49 -3.22
N ILE A 214 7.41 -7.41 -4.46
CA ILE A 214 6.41 -8.26 -5.08
C ILE A 214 6.94 -8.73 -6.43
N TRP A 215 6.82 -10.02 -6.72
CA TRP A 215 7.28 -10.59 -7.98
C TRP A 215 6.16 -11.39 -8.61
N LEU A 216 6.10 -11.38 -9.93
CA LEU A 216 5.11 -12.11 -10.72
C LEU A 216 5.76 -13.20 -11.52
N ASN A 217 5.19 -14.40 -11.51
CA ASN A 217 5.60 -15.48 -12.39
C ASN A 217 4.41 -16.38 -12.77
N GLU A 218 4.49 -17.12 -13.85
CA GLU A 218 3.41 -18.02 -14.25
C GLU A 218 3.19 -19.18 -13.28
N THR A 219 4.24 -19.59 -12.56
CA THR A 219 4.16 -20.72 -11.61
C THR A 219 4.96 -20.44 -10.35
N GLU A 220 4.53 -20.96 -9.21
CA GLU A 220 5.35 -21.02 -8.02
C GLU A 220 6.37 -22.15 -8.14
N SER A 221 7.66 -21.83 -8.01
CA SER A 221 8.74 -22.79 -8.07
C SER A 221 9.88 -22.45 -7.13
N LYS A 222 10.67 -23.48 -6.76
CA LYS A 222 11.92 -23.30 -6.02
C LYS A 222 12.86 -22.33 -6.75
N HIS A 223 12.98 -22.43 -8.08
CA HIS A 223 13.86 -21.59 -8.87
C HIS A 223 13.51 -20.10 -8.74
N ASN A 224 12.24 -19.76 -8.84
CA ASN A 224 11.76 -18.37 -8.69
C ASN A 224 12.04 -17.84 -7.27
N TRP A 225 11.83 -18.66 -6.24
CA TRP A 225 12.18 -18.27 -4.87
C TRP A 225 13.68 -18.04 -4.69
N MET A 226 14.53 -18.87 -5.33
CA MET A 226 15.99 -18.68 -5.29
C MET A 226 16.39 -17.34 -5.91
N GLN A 227 15.83 -17.01 -7.09
CA GLN A 227 16.09 -15.72 -7.74
C GLN A 227 15.67 -14.54 -6.85
N ILE A 228 14.51 -14.66 -6.18
CA ILE A 228 14.02 -13.64 -5.25
C ILE A 228 14.99 -13.46 -4.07
N PHE A 229 15.49 -14.54 -3.47
CA PHE A 229 16.46 -14.45 -2.37
C PHE A 229 17.80 -13.86 -2.81
N ASP A 230 18.29 -14.22 -4.00
CA ASP A 230 19.48 -13.61 -4.59
C ASP A 230 19.28 -12.11 -4.85
N GLU A 231 18.11 -11.70 -5.31
CA GLU A 231 17.75 -10.29 -5.48
C GLU A 231 17.74 -9.55 -4.13
N LEU A 232 17.17 -10.12 -3.07
CA LEU A 232 17.24 -9.51 -1.74
C LEU A 232 18.69 -9.25 -1.32
N LYS A 233 19.58 -10.22 -1.57
CA LYS A 233 21.01 -10.10 -1.26
C LYS A 233 21.68 -9.01 -2.09
N SER A 234 21.40 -8.95 -3.41
CA SER A 234 21.93 -7.92 -4.30
C SER A 234 21.46 -6.51 -3.92
N ARG A 235 20.26 -6.39 -3.34
CA ARG A 235 19.69 -5.15 -2.81
C ARG A 235 20.18 -4.79 -1.40
N GLY A 236 21.15 -5.53 -0.85
CA GLY A 236 21.87 -5.19 0.36
C GLY A 236 21.50 -5.99 1.61
N VAL A 237 20.62 -6.99 1.54
CA VAL A 237 20.32 -7.85 2.70
C VAL A 237 21.51 -8.76 2.98
N GLU A 238 22.16 -8.58 4.13
CA GLU A 238 23.33 -9.35 4.54
C GLU A 238 22.96 -10.54 5.44
N ASP A 239 22.00 -10.32 6.38
CA ASP A 239 21.63 -11.33 7.35
C ASP A 239 20.13 -11.31 7.72
N ILE A 240 19.60 -12.49 8.03
CA ILE A 240 18.21 -12.73 8.40
C ILE A 240 18.17 -13.73 9.54
N LEU A 241 17.51 -13.40 10.68
CA LEU A 241 17.39 -14.36 11.77
C LEU A 241 16.39 -15.47 11.45
N PHE A 242 15.17 -15.11 11.06
CA PHE A 242 14.07 -16.06 10.85
C PHE A 242 13.41 -15.85 9.49
N ILE A 243 13.14 -16.94 8.78
CA ILE A 243 12.24 -16.95 7.62
C ILE A 243 11.08 -17.90 7.91
N SER A 244 9.86 -17.37 7.87
CA SER A 244 8.64 -18.18 7.88
C SER A 244 8.16 -18.40 6.45
N MET A 245 8.01 -19.68 6.04
CA MET A 245 7.66 -20.06 4.68
C MET A 245 6.72 -21.25 4.61
N ASP A 246 6.06 -21.44 3.47
CA ASP A 246 5.27 -22.64 3.19
C ASP A 246 6.17 -23.85 2.88
N GLY A 247 5.55 -25.00 2.78
CA GLY A 247 6.19 -26.29 2.56
C GLY A 247 6.62 -26.58 1.12
N VAL A 248 7.02 -25.59 0.34
CA VAL A 248 7.55 -25.81 -1.01
C VAL A 248 8.85 -26.59 -0.94
N SER A 249 8.93 -27.71 -1.69
CA SER A 249 10.10 -28.60 -1.69
C SER A 249 11.37 -27.86 -2.11
N GLY A 250 12.42 -28.02 -1.33
CA GLY A 250 13.75 -27.41 -1.58
C GLY A 250 13.85 -25.92 -1.30
N LEU A 251 12.75 -25.27 -0.83
CA LEU A 251 12.76 -23.83 -0.51
C LEU A 251 13.60 -23.54 0.74
N GLU A 252 13.56 -24.43 1.75
CA GLU A 252 14.34 -24.30 2.97
C GLU A 252 15.85 -24.39 2.69
N GLU A 253 16.28 -25.39 1.92
CA GLU A 253 17.67 -25.55 1.51
C GLU A 253 18.15 -24.37 0.68
N GLY A 254 17.25 -23.85 -0.19
CA GLY A 254 17.50 -22.67 -0.98
C GLY A 254 17.76 -21.43 -0.12
N ALA A 255 16.90 -21.14 0.82
CA ALA A 255 17.06 -20.02 1.74
C ALA A 255 18.36 -20.12 2.54
N LYS A 256 18.68 -21.31 3.06
CA LYS A 256 19.92 -21.58 3.83
C LYS A 256 21.20 -21.50 2.98
N SER A 257 21.12 -21.75 1.67
CA SER A 257 22.27 -21.62 0.77
C SER A 257 22.70 -20.16 0.57
N ILE A 258 21.73 -19.23 0.59
CA ILE A 258 21.96 -17.80 0.40
C ILE A 258 22.20 -17.10 1.75
N PHE A 259 21.41 -17.42 2.76
CA PHE A 259 21.49 -16.89 4.13
C PHE A 259 21.86 -18.02 5.10
N LYS A 260 23.16 -18.28 5.24
CA LYS A 260 23.71 -19.49 5.90
C LYS A 260 23.19 -19.73 7.32
N ASN A 261 22.99 -18.65 8.10
CA ASN A 261 22.64 -18.74 9.53
C ASN A 261 21.13 -18.51 9.77
N VAL A 262 20.30 -18.56 8.72
CA VAL A 262 18.88 -18.34 8.85
C VAL A 262 18.17 -19.51 9.51
N VAL A 263 17.29 -19.20 10.45
CA VAL A 263 16.37 -20.17 11.03
C VAL A 263 15.10 -20.23 10.19
N VAL A 264 14.89 -21.36 9.51
CA VAL A 264 13.69 -21.56 8.69
C VAL A 264 12.60 -22.19 9.50
N GLN A 265 11.43 -21.55 9.54
CA GLN A 265 10.24 -22.00 10.21
C GLN A 265 9.14 -22.31 9.21
N ARG A 266 8.54 -23.50 9.30
CA ARG A 266 7.33 -23.81 8.55
C ARG A 266 6.15 -23.00 9.06
N CYS A 267 5.42 -22.41 8.14
CA CYS A 267 4.22 -21.62 8.45
C CYS A 267 3.14 -22.50 9.11
N ILE A 268 2.85 -22.24 10.37
CA ILE A 268 1.84 -22.99 11.14
C ILE A 268 0.45 -22.85 10.50
N VAL A 269 0.12 -21.71 9.94
CA VAL A 269 -1.19 -21.48 9.28
C VAL A 269 -1.33 -22.36 8.04
N HIS A 270 -0.25 -22.52 7.25
CA HIS A 270 -0.26 -23.45 6.12
C HIS A 270 -0.36 -24.91 6.58
N LEU A 271 0.30 -25.29 7.68
CA LEU A 271 0.09 -26.62 8.26
C LEU A 271 -1.36 -26.84 8.67
N ILE A 272 -2.00 -25.86 9.32
CA ILE A 272 -3.42 -25.92 9.67
C ILE A 272 -4.28 -26.05 8.40
N ARG A 273 -4.07 -25.19 7.39
CA ARG A 273 -4.84 -25.24 6.13
C ARG A 273 -4.69 -26.59 5.42
N ASN A 274 -3.51 -27.15 5.43
CA ASN A 274 -3.26 -28.45 4.81
C ASN A 274 -3.91 -29.60 5.58
N SER A 275 -3.95 -29.53 6.91
CA SER A 275 -4.58 -30.55 7.73
C SER A 275 -6.12 -30.49 7.71
N ILE A 276 -6.73 -29.30 7.70
CA ILE A 276 -8.20 -29.20 7.67
C ILE A 276 -8.83 -29.73 6.38
N LYS A 277 -8.05 -29.88 5.29
CA LYS A 277 -8.55 -30.51 4.05
C LYS A 277 -9.07 -31.94 4.28
N TYR A 278 -8.60 -32.62 5.30
CA TYR A 278 -8.99 -33.98 5.69
C TYR A 278 -10.14 -34.01 6.69
N ILE A 279 -10.61 -32.84 7.19
CA ILE A 279 -11.57 -32.71 8.26
C ILE A 279 -12.91 -32.20 7.72
N PRO A 280 -14.08 -32.72 8.15
CA PRO A 280 -15.37 -32.13 7.81
C PRO A 280 -15.51 -30.72 8.36
N SER A 281 -16.12 -29.82 7.58
CA SER A 281 -16.23 -28.39 7.92
C SER A 281 -16.89 -28.13 9.29
N LYS A 282 -17.84 -28.94 9.67
CA LYS A 282 -18.49 -28.88 10.99
C LYS A 282 -17.52 -29.04 12.18
N SER A 283 -16.39 -29.70 11.97
CA SER A 283 -15.39 -30.01 13.02
C SER A 283 -14.18 -29.04 12.97
N TYR A 284 -14.12 -28.11 12.03
CA TYR A 284 -12.97 -27.20 11.87
C TYR A 284 -12.64 -26.42 13.15
N LYS A 285 -13.67 -25.90 13.83
CA LYS A 285 -13.50 -25.11 15.05
C LYS A 285 -12.87 -25.92 16.17
N GLU A 286 -13.36 -27.12 16.39
CA GLU A 286 -12.83 -28.02 17.43
C GLU A 286 -11.40 -28.44 17.10
N PHE A 287 -11.16 -28.90 15.86
CA PHE A 287 -9.87 -29.33 15.38
C PHE A 287 -8.80 -28.23 15.54
N THR A 288 -9.08 -27.02 15.06
CA THR A 288 -8.15 -25.90 15.17
C THR A 288 -7.94 -25.43 16.61
N THR A 289 -8.97 -25.54 17.47
CA THR A 289 -8.86 -25.21 18.90
C THR A 289 -7.93 -26.19 19.61
N GLN A 290 -8.01 -27.49 19.30
CA GLN A 290 -7.08 -28.48 19.85
C GLN A 290 -5.66 -28.32 19.33
N LEU A 291 -5.47 -28.07 18.03
CA LEU A 291 -4.16 -27.75 17.46
C LEU A 291 -3.51 -26.52 18.12
N LYS A 292 -4.31 -25.49 18.45
CA LYS A 292 -3.82 -24.32 19.15
C LYS A 292 -3.21 -24.66 20.51
N LYS A 293 -3.71 -25.68 21.21
CA LYS A 293 -3.11 -26.16 22.46
C LYS A 293 -1.74 -26.79 22.24
N VAL A 294 -1.53 -27.41 21.07
CA VAL A 294 -0.24 -28.03 20.71
C VAL A 294 0.82 -26.96 20.47
N TYR A 295 0.66 -26.10 19.44
CA TYR A 295 1.69 -25.13 19.09
C TYR A 295 1.74 -23.91 20.02
N GLY A 296 0.72 -23.68 20.83
CA GLY A 296 0.64 -22.63 21.86
C GLY A 296 1.01 -23.08 23.27
N ALA A 297 1.42 -24.33 23.46
CA ALA A 297 1.78 -24.88 24.77
C ALA A 297 2.92 -24.10 25.45
N PRO A 298 3.00 -24.11 26.79
CA PRO A 298 4.05 -23.36 27.50
C PRO A 298 5.45 -23.98 27.32
N SER A 299 5.56 -25.27 27.09
CA SER A 299 6.82 -25.99 26.92
C SER A 299 6.70 -27.09 25.86
N LEU A 300 7.84 -27.60 25.37
CA LEU A 300 7.89 -28.72 24.44
C LEU A 300 7.19 -29.96 25.02
N LYS A 301 7.49 -30.33 26.27
CA LYS A 301 6.84 -31.47 26.94
C LYS A 301 5.32 -31.36 27.00
N ALA A 302 4.81 -30.15 27.25
CA ALA A 302 3.37 -29.89 27.22
C ALA A 302 2.81 -29.99 25.79
N ALA A 303 3.54 -29.51 24.78
CA ALA A 303 3.14 -29.64 23.38
C ALA A 303 3.07 -31.09 22.91
N GLU A 304 4.04 -31.91 23.28
CA GLU A 304 4.08 -33.33 22.98
C GLU A 304 2.86 -34.05 23.61
N ALA A 305 2.58 -33.78 24.90
CA ALA A 305 1.41 -34.33 25.58
C ALA A 305 0.09 -33.91 24.92
N GLU A 306 -0.06 -32.66 24.53
CA GLU A 306 -1.26 -32.20 23.81
C GLU A 306 -1.33 -32.79 22.39
N PHE A 307 -0.20 -33.04 21.74
CA PHE A 307 -0.16 -33.66 20.41
C PHE A 307 -0.56 -35.15 20.48
N GLU A 308 -0.14 -35.88 21.53
CA GLU A 308 -0.59 -37.25 21.72
C GLU A 308 -2.12 -37.31 21.95
N LYS A 309 -2.68 -36.43 22.79
CA LYS A 309 -4.14 -36.32 22.95
C LYS A 309 -4.84 -35.98 21.63
N PHE A 310 -4.23 -35.06 20.86
CA PHE A 310 -4.75 -34.68 19.56
C PHE A 310 -4.79 -35.86 18.60
N LYS A 311 -3.73 -36.67 18.52
CA LYS A 311 -3.69 -37.90 17.69
C LYS A 311 -4.79 -38.89 18.08
N GLN A 312 -5.03 -39.05 19.38
CA GLN A 312 -6.09 -39.95 19.86
C GLN A 312 -7.50 -39.46 19.49
N ASN A 313 -7.74 -38.14 19.66
CA ASN A 313 -9.06 -37.55 19.38
C ASN A 313 -9.39 -37.53 17.88
N TRP A 314 -8.38 -37.48 17.02
CA TRP A 314 -8.52 -37.33 15.56
C TRP A 314 -8.03 -38.57 14.80
N ASN A 315 -7.94 -39.74 15.45
CA ASN A 315 -7.44 -40.99 14.86
C ASN A 315 -8.20 -41.42 13.59
N ASN A 316 -9.47 -41.01 13.43
CA ASN A 316 -10.28 -41.27 12.26
C ASN A 316 -9.84 -40.41 11.03
N TYR A 317 -8.91 -39.47 11.20
CA TYR A 317 -8.40 -38.60 10.15
C TYR A 317 -6.88 -38.67 10.05
N PRO A 318 -6.30 -39.80 9.69
CA PRO A 318 -4.84 -40.00 9.69
C PRO A 318 -4.11 -39.02 8.79
N GLY A 319 -4.69 -38.62 7.65
CA GLY A 319 -4.10 -37.62 6.78
C GLY A 319 -3.89 -36.25 7.44
N ALA A 320 -4.81 -35.84 8.32
CA ALA A 320 -4.66 -34.60 9.08
C ALA A 320 -3.53 -34.69 10.11
N ILE A 321 -3.39 -35.82 10.76
CA ILE A 321 -2.34 -36.12 11.75
C ILE A 321 -0.98 -36.17 11.06
N ASP A 322 -0.90 -36.82 9.92
CA ASP A 322 0.33 -36.97 9.12
C ASP A 322 0.95 -35.63 8.73
N VAL A 323 0.14 -34.63 8.41
CA VAL A 323 0.64 -33.28 8.12
C VAL A 323 1.48 -32.76 9.29
N TRP A 324 1.03 -32.92 10.52
CA TRP A 324 1.74 -32.48 11.72
C TRP A 324 2.91 -33.38 12.10
N THR A 325 2.74 -34.68 11.98
CA THR A 325 3.81 -35.66 12.28
C THR A 325 5.03 -35.46 11.42
N ARG A 326 4.84 -35.28 10.09
CA ARG A 326 5.94 -35.02 9.15
C ARG A 326 6.63 -33.67 9.37
N ASN A 327 5.92 -32.70 9.93
CA ASN A 327 6.43 -31.36 10.20
C ASN A 327 6.75 -31.13 11.70
N TRP A 328 6.73 -32.18 12.53
CA TRP A 328 6.89 -32.05 13.97
C TRP A 328 8.20 -31.35 14.36
N LYS A 329 9.31 -31.62 13.66
CA LYS A 329 10.59 -30.96 13.86
C LYS A 329 10.47 -29.42 13.82
N HIS A 330 9.65 -28.89 12.94
CA HIS A 330 9.43 -27.43 12.85
C HIS A 330 8.53 -26.91 13.97
N VAL A 331 7.64 -27.72 14.49
CA VAL A 331 6.84 -27.36 15.68
C VAL A 331 7.72 -27.40 16.92
N GLU A 332 8.54 -28.42 17.07
CA GLU A 332 9.54 -28.56 18.15
C GLU A 332 10.51 -27.38 18.17
N GLN A 333 11.03 -26.96 17.01
CA GLN A 333 11.95 -25.83 16.86
C GLN A 333 11.37 -24.51 17.45
N LEU A 334 10.06 -24.30 17.42
CA LEU A 334 9.44 -23.14 18.07
C LEU A 334 9.77 -23.05 19.54
N TYR A 335 9.87 -24.20 20.23
CA TYR A 335 10.08 -24.27 21.68
C TYR A 335 11.52 -23.96 22.12
N SER A 336 12.44 -23.81 21.17
CA SER A 336 13.78 -23.25 21.42
C SER A 336 13.76 -21.76 21.72
N TYR A 337 12.61 -21.09 21.51
CA TYR A 337 12.47 -19.64 21.65
C TYR A 337 11.44 -19.26 22.70
N GLY A 338 11.58 -18.08 23.28
CA GLY A 338 10.65 -17.53 24.24
C GLY A 338 9.25 -17.28 23.64
N SER A 339 8.24 -17.22 24.50
CA SER A 339 6.83 -17.14 24.08
C SER A 339 6.48 -15.95 23.18
N ALA A 340 7.13 -14.80 23.37
CA ALA A 340 6.91 -13.62 22.54
C ALA A 340 7.50 -13.82 21.12
N VAL A 341 8.70 -14.41 21.01
CA VAL A 341 9.34 -14.74 19.73
C VAL A 341 8.49 -15.79 19.00
N ARG A 342 8.11 -16.88 19.69
CA ARG A 342 7.22 -17.90 19.13
C ARG A 342 5.94 -17.31 18.56
N LYS A 343 5.31 -16.40 19.31
CA LYS A 343 4.08 -15.75 18.88
C LYS A 343 4.26 -15.00 17.55
N VAL A 344 5.39 -14.33 17.34
CA VAL A 344 5.70 -13.70 16.03
C VAL A 344 5.85 -14.76 14.95
N MET A 345 6.60 -15.84 15.23
CA MET A 345 6.89 -16.90 14.26
C MET A 345 5.64 -17.64 13.78
N TYR A 346 4.71 -18.00 14.68
CA TYR A 346 3.51 -18.74 14.29
C TYR A 346 2.30 -17.87 13.97
N THR A 347 2.30 -16.57 14.30
CA THR A 347 1.26 -15.63 13.86
C THR A 347 1.61 -15.05 12.51
N THR A 348 1.40 -15.80 11.44
CA THR A 348 1.52 -15.28 10.05
C THR A 348 0.44 -14.26 9.70
N ASN A 349 -0.34 -13.80 10.68
CA ASN A 349 -1.37 -12.77 10.51
C ASN A 349 -0.84 -11.52 9.79
N ALA A 350 0.48 -11.27 9.83
CA ALA A 350 1.07 -10.12 9.18
C ALA A 350 1.07 -10.27 7.66
N ILE A 351 1.70 -11.32 7.10
CA ILE A 351 1.71 -11.56 5.65
C ILE A 351 0.31 -11.94 5.15
N GLU A 352 -0.48 -12.68 5.94
CA GLU A 352 -1.88 -12.96 5.61
C GLU A 352 -2.73 -11.68 5.54
N SER A 353 -2.49 -10.71 6.41
CA SER A 353 -3.13 -9.39 6.37
C SER A 353 -2.79 -8.64 5.09
N VAL A 354 -1.53 -8.72 4.63
CA VAL A 354 -1.08 -8.17 3.34
C VAL A 354 -1.82 -8.86 2.20
N ASN A 355 -1.77 -10.20 2.14
CA ASN A 355 -2.44 -10.96 1.09
C ASN A 355 -3.96 -10.82 1.11
N SER A 356 -4.57 -10.73 2.31
CA SER A 356 -6.00 -10.41 2.45
C SER A 356 -6.32 -9.02 1.88
N SER A 357 -5.42 -8.05 2.11
CA SER A 357 -5.53 -6.70 1.54
C SER A 357 -5.43 -6.73 0.01
N PHE A 358 -4.51 -7.52 -0.54
CA PHE A 358 -4.37 -7.73 -1.99
C PHE A 358 -5.61 -8.41 -2.58
N ARG A 359 -6.09 -9.50 -1.95
CA ARG A 359 -7.32 -10.18 -2.41
C ARG A 359 -8.54 -9.27 -2.47
N LYS A 360 -8.67 -8.27 -1.60
CA LYS A 360 -9.79 -7.33 -1.65
C LYS A 360 -9.84 -6.55 -2.96
N VAL A 361 -8.69 -6.21 -3.51
CA VAL A 361 -8.57 -5.41 -4.74
C VAL A 361 -8.42 -6.28 -6.00
N THR A 362 -7.99 -7.55 -5.87
CA THR A 362 -7.81 -8.48 -6.99
C THR A 362 -9.00 -9.40 -7.26
N LYS A 363 -10.04 -9.40 -6.40
CA LYS A 363 -11.22 -10.29 -6.54
C LYS A 363 -12.09 -10.04 -7.78
N ARG A 364 -11.93 -8.93 -8.47
CA ARG A 364 -12.83 -8.47 -9.54
C ARG A 364 -12.56 -9.05 -10.93
N GLY A 365 -11.92 -10.21 -11.02
CA GLY A 365 -11.68 -10.90 -12.28
C GLY A 365 -10.21 -10.92 -12.69
N SER A 366 -9.95 -10.91 -14.01
CA SER A 366 -8.61 -10.97 -14.56
C SER A 366 -8.07 -9.57 -14.91
N PHE A 367 -6.78 -9.37 -14.71
CA PHE A 367 -6.08 -8.15 -15.10
C PHE A 367 -5.75 -8.14 -16.58
N PRO A 368 -5.73 -6.98 -17.26
CA PRO A 368 -5.40 -6.90 -18.68
C PRO A 368 -3.93 -7.28 -18.96
N ASN A 369 -3.01 -7.00 -18.04
CA ASN A 369 -1.59 -7.33 -18.12
C ASN A 369 -0.92 -7.28 -16.73
N GLU A 370 0.35 -7.65 -16.68
CA GLU A 370 1.15 -7.68 -15.46
C GLU A 370 1.35 -6.29 -14.84
N ASN A 371 1.58 -5.27 -15.68
CA ASN A 371 1.76 -3.88 -15.20
C ASN A 371 0.53 -3.34 -14.48
N ALA A 372 -0.68 -3.65 -14.97
CA ALA A 372 -1.92 -3.25 -14.31
C ALA A 372 -2.05 -3.88 -12.91
N LEU A 373 -1.62 -5.15 -12.76
CA LEU A 373 -1.59 -5.81 -11.46
C LEU A 373 -0.53 -5.20 -10.55
N LEU A 374 0.71 -4.98 -11.04
CA LEU A 374 1.80 -4.39 -10.27
C LEU A 374 1.45 -2.98 -9.75
N LYS A 375 0.90 -2.11 -10.59
CA LYS A 375 0.43 -0.77 -10.19
C LYS A 375 -0.56 -0.87 -9.04
N LEU A 376 -1.57 -1.73 -9.17
CA LEU A 376 -2.60 -1.88 -8.15
C LEU A 376 -2.03 -2.38 -6.82
N LEU A 377 -1.18 -3.40 -6.87
CA LEU A 377 -0.56 -3.97 -5.67
C LEU A 377 0.37 -2.96 -5.00
N TYR A 378 1.17 -2.21 -5.76
CA TYR A 378 2.04 -1.16 -5.23
C TYR A 378 1.24 -0.06 -4.53
N LEU A 379 0.22 0.49 -5.17
CA LEU A 379 -0.64 1.50 -4.56
C LEU A 379 -1.31 0.96 -3.27
N ARG A 380 -1.68 -0.33 -3.27
CA ARG A 380 -2.20 -0.98 -2.07
C ARG A 380 -1.15 -1.10 -0.96
N ILE A 381 0.12 -1.33 -1.32
CA ILE A 381 1.26 -1.33 -0.37
C ILE A 381 1.45 0.06 0.23
N GLN A 382 1.37 1.12 -0.56
CA GLN A 382 1.46 2.50 -0.04
C GLN A 382 0.36 2.82 0.98
N GLU A 383 -0.87 2.33 0.76
CA GLU A 383 -1.94 2.44 1.76
C GLU A 383 -1.65 1.63 3.05
N LEU A 384 -1.03 0.45 2.92
CA LEU A 384 -0.61 -0.33 4.08
C LEU A 384 0.48 0.38 4.88
N TYR A 385 1.46 1.00 4.23
CA TYR A 385 2.50 1.79 4.89
C TYR A 385 1.91 2.98 5.65
N LYS A 386 0.98 3.73 5.06
CA LYS A 386 0.23 4.80 5.73
C LYS A 386 -0.51 4.28 6.98
N LYS A 387 -1.15 3.11 6.87
CA LYS A 387 -1.87 2.48 7.99
C LYS A 387 -0.92 2.01 9.10
N TRP A 388 0.23 1.43 8.75
CA TRP A 388 1.23 0.95 9.73
C TRP A 388 1.93 2.10 10.43
N ASN A 389 2.04 3.26 9.80
CA ASN A 389 2.63 4.48 10.32
C ASN A 389 4.01 4.26 10.94
N TYR A 390 4.82 3.39 10.31
CA TYR A 390 6.17 3.01 10.73
C TYR A 390 6.31 2.53 12.18
N ARG A 391 5.19 2.12 12.81
CA ARG A 391 5.20 1.63 14.21
C ARG A 391 5.74 0.21 14.27
N PRO A 392 6.53 -0.11 15.31
CA PRO A 392 6.91 -1.47 15.63
C PRO A 392 5.68 -2.36 15.85
N ILE A 393 5.87 -3.67 15.67
CA ILE A 393 4.83 -4.64 16.06
C ILE A 393 4.60 -4.60 17.59
N ALA A 394 3.40 -4.97 18.01
CA ALA A 394 3.06 -5.03 19.43
C ALA A 394 4.04 -5.93 20.21
N ASN A 395 4.39 -5.51 21.41
CA ASN A 395 5.32 -6.22 22.31
C ASN A 395 6.74 -6.42 21.75
N TRP A 396 7.19 -5.57 20.82
CA TRP A 396 8.53 -5.72 20.23
C TRP A 396 9.66 -5.74 21.26
N ALA A 397 9.58 -4.88 22.31
CA ALA A 397 10.58 -4.87 23.38
C ALA A 397 10.73 -6.25 24.06
N MET A 398 9.62 -6.96 24.29
CA MET A 398 9.66 -8.31 24.86
C MET A 398 10.27 -9.33 23.89
N VAL A 399 9.92 -9.24 22.59
CA VAL A 399 10.52 -10.06 21.54
C VAL A 399 12.03 -9.85 21.52
N ARG A 400 12.46 -8.59 21.50
CA ARG A 400 13.87 -8.20 21.48
C ARG A 400 14.63 -8.74 22.70
N ASN A 401 14.06 -8.57 23.90
CA ASN A 401 14.65 -9.09 25.13
C ASN A 401 14.80 -10.61 25.10
N GLN A 402 13.78 -11.33 24.61
CA GLN A 402 13.88 -12.80 24.50
C GLN A 402 14.90 -13.26 23.47
N LEU A 403 15.08 -12.53 22.36
CA LEU A 403 16.14 -12.82 21.38
C LEU A 403 17.52 -12.58 21.98
N SER A 404 17.69 -11.54 22.82
CA SER A 404 18.96 -11.21 23.49
C SER A 404 19.36 -12.24 24.55
N LEU A 405 18.48 -13.14 24.98
CA LEU A 405 18.84 -14.27 25.87
C LEU A 405 19.65 -15.36 25.14
N ASN A 406 19.63 -15.39 23.81
CA ASN A 406 20.45 -16.28 23.02
C ASN A 406 21.71 -15.49 22.56
N PRO A 407 22.93 -15.89 23.01
CA PRO A 407 24.16 -15.15 22.72
C PRO A 407 24.47 -15.00 21.22
N GLU A 408 24.18 -16.03 20.42
CA GLU A 408 24.38 -15.98 18.96
C GLU A 408 23.45 -14.94 18.32
N MET A 409 22.17 -14.95 18.68
CA MET A 409 21.21 -14.00 18.14
C MET A 409 21.50 -12.58 18.62
N GLN A 410 21.89 -12.42 19.88
CA GLN A 410 22.29 -11.13 20.42
C GLN A 410 23.49 -10.54 19.66
N SER A 411 24.52 -11.33 19.40
CA SER A 411 25.71 -10.89 18.66
C SER A 411 25.36 -10.47 17.23
N ARG A 412 24.54 -11.25 16.54
CA ARG A 412 24.07 -10.93 15.18
C ARG A 412 23.26 -9.64 15.15
N ILE A 413 22.36 -9.45 16.08
CA ILE A 413 21.53 -8.24 16.15
C ILE A 413 22.42 -7.02 16.44
N ALA A 414 23.38 -7.13 17.40
CA ALA A 414 24.26 -6.03 17.80
C ALA A 414 25.12 -5.51 16.63
N LEU A 415 25.49 -6.36 15.65
CA LEU A 415 26.22 -5.95 14.45
C LEU A 415 25.45 -4.91 13.61
N TYR A 416 24.11 -4.91 13.67
CA TYR A 416 23.27 -4.09 12.80
C TYR A 416 22.41 -3.04 13.55
N GLU A 417 22.56 -2.93 14.88
CA GLU A 417 21.78 -1.95 15.67
C GLU A 417 22.17 -0.50 15.39
N ASN A 418 23.41 -0.26 15.02
CA ASN A 418 23.97 1.08 14.81
C ASN A 418 24.13 1.44 13.32
N LEU A 419 23.55 0.63 12.43
CA LEU A 419 23.50 0.84 10.99
C LEU A 419 22.10 1.25 10.55
#